data_3af08bb7510b5adf2470806733efab83
#
_entry.id   3af08bb7510b5adf2470806733efab83
#
_cell.length_a   1.000
_cell.length_b   1.000
_cell.length_c   1.000
_cell.angle_alpha   90.00
_cell.angle_beta   90.00
_cell.angle_gamma   90.00
#
_symmetry.space_group_name_H-M   'P 1'
#
loop_
_entity.id
_entity.type
_entity.pdbx_description
1 polymer ?
#
loop_
_entity_poly.entity_id
_entity_poly.type
_entity_poly.pdbx_seq_one_letter_code
_entity_poly.pdbx_strand_id
1 'polypeptide(L)'
;MSTRHALWGVALAFGFLGAPSPVTAHPHVWATVRSEILLDANHQITGIRHAWTFDEFYTAMAVEGLDTNKDGVYSKEELQPLAKVNVESLKDFDYFTFVHFEGEDDKMLPLKPPIDYWIDYDKNVLTLHFTLPLEKPVDTHGKPVQVDVYDPSFFVAFGFATEKPVTLTGADTKGCCRHHPA
;
A
#
# COMPACT_ATOMS: atom_id res chain seq x y z
N MET A 1 42.43 77.23 0.51
CA MET A 1 42.42 76.00 -0.31
C MET A 1 41.89 74.91 0.60
N SER A 2 40.66 74.45 0.41
CA SER A 2 40.00 73.47 1.28
C SER A 2 39.62 72.26 0.45
N THR A 3 40.23 71.12 0.75
CA THR A 3 40.00 69.85 0.10
C THR A 3 38.94 69.08 0.90
N ARG A 4 37.77 68.84 0.29
CA ARG A 4 36.67 68.07 0.85
C ARG A 4 36.86 66.63 0.40
N HIS A 5 37.09 65.71 1.34
CA HIS A 5 37.12 64.28 1.10
C HIS A 5 35.66 63.73 1.17
N ALA A 6 35.17 63.20 0.07
CA ALA A 6 33.91 62.50 0.02
C ALA A 6 34.11 61.06 0.43
N LEU A 7 33.47 60.64 1.50
CA LEU A 7 33.39 59.23 1.95
C LEU A 7 32.25 58.53 1.20
N TRP A 8 32.62 57.56 0.40
CA TRP A 8 31.64 56.65 -0.26
C TRP A 8 31.35 55.48 0.69
N GLY A 9 30.13 55.46 1.22
CA GLY A 9 29.65 54.34 2.00
C GLY A 9 29.23 53.18 1.07
N VAL A 10 29.89 52.02 1.21
CA VAL A 10 29.49 50.77 0.55
C VAL A 10 28.42 50.12 1.43
N ALA A 11 27.19 50.09 0.96
CA ALA A 11 26.11 49.32 1.57
C ALA A 11 26.23 47.83 1.14
N LEU A 12 26.64 46.98 2.05
CA LEU A 12 26.59 45.53 1.88
C LEU A 12 25.12 45.07 2.00
N ALA A 13 24.49 44.75 0.88
CA ALA A 13 23.20 44.07 0.86
C ALA A 13 23.40 42.61 1.23
N PHE A 14 23.05 42.21 2.46
CA PHE A 14 22.95 40.83 2.87
C PHE A 14 21.74 40.21 2.18
N GLY A 15 22.00 39.49 1.08
CA GLY A 15 21.01 38.64 0.43
C GLY A 15 20.64 37.46 1.37
N PHE A 16 19.41 37.47 1.88
CA PHE A 16 18.83 36.32 2.58
C PHE A 16 18.65 35.19 1.55
N LEU A 17 19.62 34.29 1.46
CA LEU A 17 19.47 33.01 0.78
C LEU A 17 18.50 32.18 1.63
N GLY A 18 17.21 32.26 1.32
CA GLY A 18 16.21 31.37 1.87
C GLY A 18 16.60 29.94 1.52
N ALA A 19 16.95 29.14 2.52
CA ALA A 19 17.17 27.72 2.33
C ALA A 19 15.85 27.11 1.78
N PRO A 20 15.90 26.30 0.71
CA PRO A 20 14.70 25.60 0.25
C PRO A 20 14.23 24.69 1.38
N SER A 21 12.98 24.91 1.84
CA SER A 21 12.33 23.99 2.76
C SER A 21 12.22 22.63 2.07
N PRO A 22 12.57 21.51 2.73
CA PRO A 22 12.33 20.21 2.16
C PRO A 22 10.82 20.05 1.94
N VAL A 23 10.41 20.03 0.68
CA VAL A 23 9.04 19.66 0.31
C VAL A 23 8.97 18.15 0.50
N THR A 24 8.33 17.72 1.57
CA THR A 24 7.97 16.31 1.76
C THR A 24 6.86 16.00 0.75
N ALA A 25 7.23 15.46 -0.40
CA ALA A 25 6.31 15.22 -1.52
C ALA A 25 5.55 13.88 -1.42
N HIS A 26 5.76 13.09 -0.39
CA HIS A 26 5.23 11.73 -0.23
C HIS A 26 4.82 11.44 1.23
N PRO A 27 3.84 10.55 1.44
CA PRO A 27 3.04 9.78 0.48
C PRO A 27 1.84 10.57 -0.09
N HIS A 28 1.33 10.11 -1.26
CA HIS A 28 0.14 10.69 -1.91
C HIS A 28 -1.13 9.89 -1.64
N VAL A 29 -1.00 8.65 -1.22
CA VAL A 29 -2.10 7.72 -0.93
C VAL A 29 -1.82 7.01 0.38
N TRP A 30 -2.83 6.87 1.23
CA TRP A 30 -2.77 6.04 2.44
C TRP A 30 -3.70 4.84 2.28
N ALA A 31 -3.17 3.65 2.54
CA ALA A 31 -3.94 2.41 2.50
C ALA A 31 -3.83 1.67 3.84
N THR A 32 -4.98 1.38 4.44
CA THR A 32 -5.07 0.51 5.61
C THR A 32 -5.21 -0.95 5.16
N VAL A 33 -4.26 -1.79 5.54
CA VAL A 33 -4.15 -3.17 5.10
C VAL A 33 -4.76 -4.14 6.10
N ARG A 34 -5.58 -5.07 5.61
CA ARG A 34 -5.87 -6.34 6.25
C ARG A 34 -5.44 -7.45 5.32
N SER A 35 -4.80 -8.46 5.88
CA SER A 35 -4.33 -9.62 5.12
C SER A 35 -4.88 -10.91 5.72
N GLU A 36 -5.25 -11.83 4.86
CA GLU A 36 -5.70 -13.16 5.22
C GLU A 36 -4.76 -14.18 4.57
N ILE A 37 -4.05 -14.95 5.38
CA ILE A 37 -3.17 -16.01 4.90
C ILE A 37 -4.00 -17.26 4.64
N LEU A 38 -3.96 -17.75 3.42
CA LEU A 38 -4.76 -18.88 2.98
C LEU A 38 -3.96 -20.17 3.13
N LEU A 39 -4.54 -21.14 3.84
CA LEU A 39 -3.94 -22.45 4.09
C LEU A 39 -4.75 -23.54 3.40
N ASP A 40 -4.05 -24.53 2.86
CA ASP A 40 -4.68 -25.76 2.39
C ASP A 40 -4.90 -26.80 3.51
N ALA A 41 -5.44 -27.97 3.16
CA ALA A 41 -5.69 -29.05 4.12
C ALA A 41 -4.40 -29.64 4.74
N ASN A 42 -3.23 -29.37 4.15
CA ASN A 42 -1.92 -29.80 4.64
C ASN A 42 -1.23 -28.71 5.47
N HIS A 43 -1.93 -27.62 5.80
CA HIS A 43 -1.41 -26.41 6.48
C HIS A 43 -0.32 -25.67 5.70
N GLN A 44 -0.25 -25.84 4.39
CA GLN A 44 0.66 -25.10 3.54
C GLN A 44 0.03 -23.76 3.14
N ILE A 45 0.83 -22.69 3.10
CA ILE A 45 0.37 -21.39 2.62
C ILE A 45 0.19 -21.47 1.10
N THR A 46 -1.00 -21.15 0.62
CA THR A 46 -1.36 -21.20 -0.80
C THR A 46 -1.50 -19.83 -1.43
N GLY A 47 -1.66 -18.78 -0.61
CA GLY A 47 -1.82 -17.41 -1.08
C GLY A 47 -2.14 -16.44 0.03
N ILE A 48 -2.25 -15.17 -0.34
CA ILE A 48 -2.61 -14.06 0.53
C ILE A 48 -3.83 -13.37 -0.08
N ARG A 49 -4.88 -13.16 0.72
CA ARG A 49 -5.99 -12.30 0.37
C ARG A 49 -5.85 -10.97 1.09
N HIS A 50 -5.89 -9.89 0.33
CA HIS A 50 -5.82 -8.54 0.85
C HIS A 50 -7.17 -7.85 0.85
N ALA A 51 -7.36 -6.93 1.80
CA ALA A 51 -8.35 -5.87 1.78
C ALA A 51 -7.63 -4.57 2.11
N TRP A 52 -7.48 -3.69 1.12
CA TRP A 52 -6.81 -2.39 1.24
C TRP A 52 -7.84 -1.28 1.22
N THR A 53 -8.04 -0.65 2.38
CA THR A 53 -8.96 0.48 2.51
C THR A 53 -8.18 1.77 2.32
N PHE A 54 -8.54 2.54 1.30
CA PHE A 54 -7.89 3.79 0.95
C PHE A 54 -8.43 4.96 1.76
N ASP A 55 -7.65 6.04 1.81
CA ASP A 55 -8.09 7.29 2.42
C ASP A 55 -9.22 7.96 1.64
N GLU A 56 -9.92 8.89 2.31
CA GLU A 56 -11.07 9.60 1.73
C GLU A 56 -10.70 10.48 0.54
N PHE A 57 -9.48 11.04 0.51
CA PHE A 57 -9.04 11.91 -0.57
C PHE A 57 -8.80 11.12 -1.86
N TYR A 58 -8.05 10.03 -1.76
CA TYR A 58 -7.89 9.10 -2.89
C TYR A 58 -9.24 8.57 -3.37
N THR A 59 -10.11 8.16 -2.43
CA THR A 59 -11.44 7.65 -2.75
C THR A 59 -12.25 8.64 -3.55
N ALA A 60 -12.33 9.90 -3.10
CA ALA A 60 -13.11 10.93 -3.78
C ALA A 60 -12.68 11.16 -5.22
N MET A 61 -11.35 11.10 -5.48
CA MET A 61 -10.82 11.21 -6.85
C MET A 61 -11.11 9.95 -7.68
N ALA A 62 -10.97 8.78 -7.07
CA ALA A 62 -11.07 7.50 -7.77
C ALA A 62 -12.51 7.15 -8.21
N VAL A 63 -13.53 7.62 -7.48
CA VAL A 63 -14.94 7.36 -7.82
C VAL A 63 -15.56 8.40 -8.74
N GLU A 64 -14.83 9.45 -9.10
CA GLU A 64 -15.37 10.50 -9.96
C GLU A 64 -15.86 9.94 -11.29
N GLY A 65 -17.15 10.14 -11.58
CA GLY A 65 -17.82 9.68 -12.81
C GLY A 65 -18.16 8.20 -12.86
N LEU A 66 -17.98 7.43 -11.79
CA LEU A 66 -18.30 6.00 -11.77
C LEU A 66 -19.79 5.70 -11.43
N ASP A 67 -20.52 6.62 -10.78
CA ASP A 67 -21.96 6.52 -10.62
C ASP A 67 -22.65 6.80 -11.98
N THR A 68 -22.75 5.76 -12.79
CA THR A 68 -23.22 5.88 -14.18
C THR A 68 -24.72 6.02 -14.28
N ASN A 69 -25.46 5.45 -13.33
CA ASN A 69 -26.93 5.51 -13.27
C ASN A 69 -27.43 6.73 -12.47
N LYS A 70 -26.54 7.43 -11.75
CA LYS A 70 -26.80 8.62 -10.93
C LYS A 70 -27.77 8.39 -9.79
N ASP A 71 -27.71 7.21 -9.17
CA ASP A 71 -28.52 6.87 -8.00
C ASP A 71 -27.86 7.21 -6.66
N GLY A 72 -26.58 7.66 -6.68
CA GLY A 72 -25.80 8.02 -5.51
C GLY A 72 -25.20 6.81 -4.79
N VAL A 73 -25.24 5.62 -5.40
CA VAL A 73 -24.67 4.38 -4.88
C VAL A 73 -23.67 3.82 -5.88
N TYR A 74 -22.50 3.42 -5.42
CA TYR A 74 -21.52 2.76 -6.27
C TYR A 74 -21.71 1.25 -6.20
N SER A 75 -22.34 0.67 -7.23
CA SER A 75 -22.55 -0.77 -7.37
C SER A 75 -21.24 -1.51 -7.66
N LYS A 76 -21.20 -2.83 -7.42
CA LYS A 76 -20.04 -3.66 -7.78
C LYS A 76 -19.75 -3.63 -9.28
N GLU A 77 -20.77 -3.58 -10.09
CA GLU A 77 -20.71 -3.52 -11.55
C GLU A 77 -20.04 -2.23 -12.01
N GLU A 78 -20.36 -1.10 -11.39
CA GLU A 78 -19.77 0.20 -11.69
C GLU A 78 -18.32 0.30 -11.22
N LEU A 79 -17.98 -0.33 -10.10
CA LEU A 79 -16.63 -0.35 -9.54
C LEU A 79 -15.70 -1.42 -10.16
N GLN A 80 -16.24 -2.42 -10.87
CA GLN A 80 -15.45 -3.51 -11.43
C GLN A 80 -14.37 -3.05 -12.45
N PRO A 81 -14.61 -2.08 -13.34
CA PRO A 81 -13.55 -1.54 -14.19
C PRO A 81 -12.40 -0.92 -13.39
N LEU A 82 -12.71 -0.18 -12.32
CA LEU A 82 -11.71 0.39 -11.42
C LEU A 82 -10.91 -0.70 -10.70
N ALA A 83 -11.57 -1.75 -10.19
CA ALA A 83 -10.90 -2.89 -9.57
C ALA A 83 -9.91 -3.54 -10.53
N LYS A 84 -10.32 -3.76 -11.76
CA LYS A 84 -9.47 -4.35 -12.81
C LYS A 84 -8.24 -3.50 -13.08
N VAL A 85 -8.41 -2.20 -13.33
CA VAL A 85 -7.31 -1.28 -13.61
C VAL A 85 -6.32 -1.24 -12.43
N ASN A 86 -6.83 -1.22 -11.19
CA ASN A 86 -5.97 -1.24 -10.02
C ASN A 86 -5.09 -2.51 -9.99
N VAL A 87 -5.68 -3.70 -10.03
CA VAL A 87 -4.91 -4.95 -9.91
C VAL A 87 -3.96 -5.17 -11.09
N GLU A 88 -4.31 -4.72 -12.29
CA GLU A 88 -3.42 -4.79 -13.46
C GLU A 88 -2.20 -3.87 -13.29
N SER A 89 -2.41 -2.66 -12.74
CA SER A 89 -1.33 -1.70 -12.47
C SER A 89 -0.40 -2.15 -11.35
N LEU A 90 -0.90 -2.86 -10.35
CA LEU A 90 -0.11 -3.37 -9.22
C LEU A 90 0.96 -4.39 -9.66
N LYS A 91 0.80 -5.01 -10.82
CA LYS A 91 1.77 -5.99 -11.36
C LYS A 91 3.17 -5.43 -11.52
N ASP A 92 3.27 -4.16 -11.94
CA ASP A 92 4.57 -3.51 -12.19
C ASP A 92 5.30 -3.15 -10.88
N PHE A 93 4.64 -3.34 -9.75
CA PHE A 93 5.14 -3.06 -8.39
C PHE A 93 5.16 -4.31 -7.50
N ASP A 94 5.19 -5.51 -8.08
CA ASP A 94 5.12 -6.79 -7.36
C ASP A 94 3.94 -6.85 -6.39
N TYR A 95 2.82 -6.21 -6.77
CA TYR A 95 1.60 -6.09 -5.95
C TYR A 95 1.85 -5.49 -4.55
N PHE A 96 2.96 -4.75 -4.36
CA PHE A 96 3.43 -4.25 -3.07
C PHE A 96 3.45 -5.32 -1.98
N THR A 97 3.56 -6.59 -2.37
CA THR A 97 3.47 -7.75 -1.47
C THR A 97 4.67 -8.65 -1.68
N PHE A 98 5.49 -8.78 -0.64
CA PHE A 98 6.74 -9.51 -0.67
C PHE A 98 6.65 -10.68 0.30
N VAL A 99 6.84 -11.90 -0.19
CA VAL A 99 6.74 -13.13 0.60
C VAL A 99 8.08 -13.83 0.57
N HIS A 100 8.64 -14.12 1.72
CA HIS A 100 9.94 -14.80 1.81
C HIS A 100 10.04 -15.59 3.12
N PHE A 101 11.01 -16.47 3.23
CA PHE A 101 11.34 -17.09 4.51
C PHE A 101 12.10 -16.11 5.40
N GLU A 102 11.86 -16.16 6.70
CA GLU A 102 12.59 -15.33 7.68
C GLU A 102 14.10 -15.46 7.52
N GLY A 103 14.80 -14.30 7.36
CA GLY A 103 16.24 -14.24 7.12
C GLY A 103 16.68 -14.61 5.70
N GLU A 104 15.77 -14.68 4.73
CA GLU A 104 16.06 -14.82 3.30
C GLU A 104 15.42 -13.70 2.47
N ASP A 105 15.63 -12.45 2.91
CA ASP A 105 14.99 -11.25 2.36
C ASP A 105 15.31 -10.99 0.88
N ASP A 106 16.33 -11.64 0.34
CA ASP A 106 16.74 -11.59 -1.06
C ASP A 106 16.07 -12.67 -1.95
N LYS A 107 15.27 -13.58 -1.34
CA LYS A 107 14.67 -14.74 -2.02
C LYS A 107 13.15 -14.72 -1.94
N MET A 108 12.54 -13.87 -2.76
CA MET A 108 11.08 -13.78 -2.80
C MET A 108 10.43 -15.06 -3.33
N LEU A 109 9.37 -15.47 -2.68
CA LEU A 109 8.49 -16.54 -3.14
C LEU A 109 7.57 -15.97 -4.22
N PRO A 110 7.52 -16.55 -5.43
CA PRO A 110 6.79 -15.97 -6.54
C PRO A 110 5.28 -16.06 -6.35
N LEU A 111 4.63 -14.94 -6.69
CA LEU A 111 3.18 -14.78 -6.68
C LEU A 111 2.62 -14.92 -8.11
N LYS A 112 1.42 -15.45 -8.21
CA LYS A 112 0.64 -15.45 -9.45
C LYS A 112 -0.15 -14.16 -9.58
N PRO A 113 -0.64 -13.85 -10.80
CA PRO A 113 -1.58 -12.74 -10.99
C PRO A 113 -2.77 -12.82 -10.04
N PRO A 114 -3.30 -11.66 -9.60
CA PRO A 114 -4.43 -11.60 -8.69
C PRO A 114 -5.68 -12.27 -9.25
N ILE A 115 -6.39 -12.96 -8.37
CA ILE A 115 -7.70 -13.54 -8.65
C ILE A 115 -8.72 -13.00 -7.63
N ASP A 116 -10.01 -13.21 -7.88
CA ASP A 116 -11.10 -12.86 -6.96
C ASP A 116 -10.99 -11.42 -6.47
N TYR A 117 -10.92 -10.48 -7.41
CA TYR A 117 -10.76 -9.07 -7.09
C TYR A 117 -12.03 -8.26 -7.34
N TRP A 118 -12.32 -7.34 -6.42
CA TRP A 118 -13.41 -6.38 -6.48
C TRP A 118 -13.10 -5.16 -5.61
N ILE A 119 -13.92 -4.12 -5.75
CA ILE A 119 -13.89 -2.95 -4.88
C ILE A 119 -15.24 -2.81 -4.19
N ASP A 120 -15.20 -2.49 -2.89
CA ASP A 120 -16.34 -2.01 -2.12
C ASP A 120 -16.22 -0.51 -1.89
N TYR A 121 -17.38 0.17 -1.81
CA TYR A 121 -17.48 1.54 -1.34
C TYR A 121 -18.39 1.56 -0.12
N ASP A 122 -17.84 1.90 1.03
CA ASP A 122 -18.58 2.03 2.29
C ASP A 122 -18.05 3.21 3.10
N LYS A 123 -18.93 4.00 3.69
CA LYS A 123 -18.57 5.14 4.57
C LYS A 123 -17.56 6.10 3.95
N ASN A 124 -17.73 6.42 2.68
CA ASN A 124 -16.89 7.33 1.89
C ASN A 124 -15.46 6.84 1.65
N VAL A 125 -15.19 5.56 1.79
CA VAL A 125 -13.90 4.96 1.44
C VAL A 125 -14.05 3.77 0.53
N LEU A 126 -13.09 3.59 -0.37
CA LEU A 126 -12.94 2.41 -1.21
C LEU A 126 -12.11 1.35 -0.48
N THR A 127 -12.51 0.10 -0.62
CA THR A 127 -11.68 -1.05 -0.22
C THR A 127 -11.46 -1.96 -1.42
N LEU A 128 -10.21 -2.11 -1.84
CA LEU A 128 -9.81 -3.07 -2.88
C LEU A 128 -9.57 -4.43 -2.24
N HIS A 129 -10.28 -5.42 -2.70
CA HIS A 129 -10.10 -6.82 -2.33
C HIS A 129 -9.45 -7.58 -3.48
N PHE A 130 -8.48 -8.41 -3.19
CA PHE A 130 -7.85 -9.28 -4.18
C PHE A 130 -7.09 -10.42 -3.50
N THR A 131 -6.94 -11.53 -4.21
CA THR A 131 -6.19 -12.69 -3.74
C THR A 131 -4.95 -12.88 -4.60
N LEU A 132 -3.78 -12.99 -3.98
CA LEU A 132 -2.51 -13.33 -4.59
C LEU A 132 -2.17 -14.80 -4.30
N PRO A 133 -2.37 -15.72 -5.23
CA PRO A 133 -1.92 -17.09 -5.05
C PRO A 133 -0.39 -17.17 -5.09
N LEU A 134 0.21 -17.98 -4.23
CA LEU A 134 1.60 -18.40 -4.40
C LEU A 134 1.73 -19.31 -5.63
N GLU A 135 2.88 -19.27 -6.30
CA GLU A 135 3.12 -20.16 -7.43
C GLU A 135 3.06 -21.64 -7.02
N LYS A 136 3.57 -21.94 -5.81
CA LYS A 136 3.51 -23.25 -5.18
C LYS A 136 3.11 -23.10 -3.72
N PRO A 137 2.36 -24.07 -3.16
CA PRO A 137 2.12 -24.10 -1.73
C PRO A 137 3.42 -24.16 -0.94
N VAL A 138 3.48 -23.45 0.18
CA VAL A 138 4.68 -23.29 1.01
C VAL A 138 4.45 -23.92 2.37
N ASP A 139 5.33 -24.87 2.71
CA ASP A 139 5.38 -25.48 4.02
C ASP A 139 6.13 -24.58 5.00
N THR A 140 5.51 -24.32 6.16
CA THR A 140 6.08 -23.51 7.23
C THR A 140 6.72 -24.34 8.34
N HIS A 141 6.74 -25.68 8.23
CA HIS A 141 7.37 -26.53 9.23
C HIS A 141 8.88 -26.30 9.27
N GLY A 142 9.32 -25.70 10.36
CA GLY A 142 10.76 -25.46 10.62
C GLY A 142 11.30 -24.12 10.19
N LYS A 143 10.60 -23.33 9.35
CA LYS A 143 11.01 -21.97 8.98
C LYS A 143 9.83 -21.04 8.83
N PRO A 144 9.78 -19.93 9.57
CA PRO A 144 8.71 -18.93 9.43
C PRO A 144 8.70 -18.31 8.04
N VAL A 145 7.51 -18.01 7.56
CA VAL A 145 7.29 -17.19 6.35
C VAL A 145 6.91 -15.79 6.78
N GLN A 146 7.56 -14.80 6.19
CA GLN A 146 7.29 -13.39 6.37
C GLN A 146 6.51 -12.87 5.17
N VAL A 147 5.53 -12.01 5.41
CA VAL A 147 4.74 -11.33 4.39
C VAL A 147 4.81 -9.84 4.68
N ASP A 148 5.46 -9.10 3.80
CA ASP A 148 5.61 -7.66 3.89
C ASP A 148 4.70 -6.97 2.87
N VAL A 149 4.09 -5.86 3.28
CA VAL A 149 3.28 -5.01 2.40
C VAL A 149 3.80 -3.60 2.50
N TYR A 150 4.49 -3.13 1.46
CA TYR A 150 5.05 -1.79 1.41
C TYR A 150 5.29 -1.33 -0.03
N ASP A 151 5.42 -0.01 -0.20
CA ASP A 151 5.82 0.62 -1.46
C ASP A 151 7.25 1.15 -1.33
N PRO A 152 8.25 0.57 -2.05
CA PRO A 152 9.62 1.06 -2.01
C PRO A 152 9.78 2.49 -2.56
N SER A 153 8.83 2.99 -3.34
CA SER A 153 8.84 4.36 -3.87
C SER A 153 8.27 5.40 -2.90
N PHE A 154 7.64 4.97 -1.81
CA PHE A 154 6.94 5.82 -0.84
C PHE A 154 5.79 6.65 -1.41
N PHE A 155 5.25 6.29 -2.58
CA PHE A 155 4.08 6.94 -3.14
C PHE A 155 2.81 6.55 -2.40
N VAL A 156 2.69 5.28 -2.01
CA VAL A 156 1.63 4.75 -1.15
C VAL A 156 2.17 4.46 0.25
N ALA A 157 1.55 5.02 1.28
CA ALA A 157 1.79 4.63 2.66
C ALA A 157 0.85 3.49 3.05
N PHE A 158 1.41 2.33 3.32
CA PHE A 158 0.68 1.20 3.86
C PHE A 158 0.78 1.17 5.37
N GLY A 159 -0.37 1.00 6.03
CA GLY A 159 -0.45 0.77 7.48
C GLY A 159 -1.38 -0.40 7.76
N PHE A 160 -0.97 -1.30 8.65
CA PHE A 160 -1.85 -2.39 9.05
C PHE A 160 -3.00 -1.90 9.93
N ALA A 161 -4.18 -2.50 9.76
CA ALA A 161 -5.33 -2.22 10.60
C ALA A 161 -5.02 -2.53 12.07
N THR A 162 -5.56 -1.73 12.99
CA THR A 162 -5.36 -1.92 14.44
C THR A 162 -6.06 -3.18 14.96
N GLU A 163 -7.16 -3.57 14.31
CA GLU A 163 -7.92 -4.77 14.68
C GLU A 163 -7.80 -5.82 13.59
N LYS A 164 -7.38 -7.02 13.97
CA LYS A 164 -7.24 -8.18 13.08
C LYS A 164 -6.49 -7.84 11.79
N PRO A 165 -5.28 -7.27 11.89
CA PRO A 165 -4.49 -6.91 10.70
C PRO A 165 -4.16 -8.12 9.84
N VAL A 166 -3.92 -9.27 10.48
CA VAL A 166 -3.66 -10.54 9.82
C VAL A 166 -4.54 -11.62 10.42
N THR A 167 -5.12 -12.43 9.54
CA THR A 167 -5.91 -13.62 9.92
C THR A 167 -5.44 -14.82 9.12
N LEU A 168 -5.78 -16.03 9.60
CA LEU A 168 -5.53 -17.27 8.90
C LEU A 168 -6.85 -17.91 8.52
N THR A 169 -6.93 -18.45 7.31
CA THR A 169 -8.12 -19.13 6.80
C THR A 169 -7.73 -20.45 6.13
N GLY A 170 -8.53 -21.48 6.34
CA GLY A 170 -8.33 -22.81 5.79
C GLY A 170 -8.27 -23.89 6.86
N ALA A 171 -7.13 -24.55 7.00
CA ALA A 171 -6.95 -25.60 8.00
C ALA A 171 -7.03 -25.10 9.45
N ASP A 172 -7.07 -26.03 10.43
CA ASP A 172 -7.12 -25.68 11.86
C ASP A 172 -5.90 -24.82 12.24
N THR A 173 -6.18 -23.55 12.55
CA THR A 173 -5.17 -22.52 12.78
C THR A 173 -4.70 -22.40 14.22
N LYS A 174 -5.04 -23.36 15.10
CA LYS A 174 -4.64 -23.36 16.49
C LYS A 174 -3.12 -23.47 16.63
N GLY A 175 -2.51 -22.41 17.12
CA GLY A 175 -1.07 -22.34 17.41
C GLY A 175 -0.18 -21.81 16.28
N CYS A 176 -0.74 -21.37 15.19
CA CYS A 176 -0.03 -20.78 14.06
C CYS A 176 -0.09 -19.24 14.15
N CYS A 177 1.02 -18.58 14.08
CA CYS A 177 1.27 -17.15 13.89
C CYS A 177 1.56 -16.27 15.09
N ARG A 178 2.66 -15.52 14.93
CA ARG A 178 2.95 -14.32 15.71
C ARG A 178 2.87 -13.12 14.75
N HIS A 179 2.10 -12.11 15.12
CA HIS A 179 2.15 -10.80 14.48
C HIS A 179 3.26 -9.98 15.14
N HIS A 180 4.20 -9.49 14.34
CA HIS A 180 5.13 -8.46 14.79
C HIS A 180 4.64 -7.12 14.23
N PRO A 181 4.20 -6.18 15.09
CA PRO A 181 3.96 -4.81 14.64
C PRO A 181 5.29 -4.19 14.19
N ALA A 182 5.25 -3.53 13.03
CA ALA A 182 6.37 -2.74 12.51
C ALA A 182 6.64 -1.53 13.40
#